data_7f586dc3ae0ee29d5f7ece93e0bc84f2
#
_entry.id   7f586dc3ae0ee29d5f7ece93e0bc84f2
#
_cell.length_a   1.000
_cell.length_b   1.000
_cell.length_c   1.000
_cell.angle_alpha   90.00
_cell.angle_beta   90.00
_cell.angle_gamma   90.00
#
_symmetry.space_group_name_H-M   'P 1'
#
loop_
_entity.id
_entity.type
_entity.pdbx_description
1 polymer ?
#
loop_
_entity_poly.entity_id
_entity_poly.type
_entity_poly.pdbx_seq_one_letter_code
_entity_poly.pdbx_strand_id
1 'polypeptide(L)'
;MLRKNPSGHLPQVSPKAYIDPTAIICGRVIIEDFVYVGPYAVIRADELNAAGDMDPIIIGSHSNIQDGVVIHSKSGAAVTIGSFSSIAHRAIVHGPCRIDDRVFIGFNSVLFNCHIGSGCVVRYNAVVDGVTLPENLYIPSTERVGADSDLSLYPQVDRNALQFSEEVAATNVELVRGYQALRNEF
;
A
#
# COMPACT_ATOMS: atom_id res chain seq x y z
N MET A 1 -9.31 -13.92 2.04
CA MET A 1 -10.30 -14.17 3.13
C MET A 1 -10.60 -12.88 3.86
N LEU A 2 -11.88 -12.46 3.92
CA LEU A 2 -12.30 -11.29 4.71
C LEU A 2 -12.65 -11.74 6.14
N ARG A 3 -12.11 -11.08 7.16
CA ARG A 3 -12.31 -11.45 8.58
C ARG A 3 -12.64 -10.25 9.45
N LYS A 4 -13.44 -10.49 10.49
CA LYS A 4 -13.64 -9.51 11.56
C LYS A 4 -12.40 -9.43 12.45
N ASN A 5 -12.13 -8.22 12.97
CA ASN A 5 -11.22 -8.03 14.09
C ASN A 5 -11.92 -8.33 15.43
N PRO A 6 -11.20 -8.31 16.59
CA PRO A 6 -11.81 -8.55 17.90
C PRO A 6 -12.98 -7.64 18.26
N SER A 7 -13.07 -6.43 17.69
CA SER A 7 -14.21 -5.50 17.91
C SER A 7 -15.36 -5.70 16.92
N GLY A 8 -15.29 -6.69 16.03
CA GLY A 8 -16.37 -7.01 15.12
C GLY A 8 -16.36 -6.22 13.80
N HIS A 9 -15.37 -5.33 13.56
CA HIS A 9 -15.23 -4.62 12.28
C HIS A 9 -14.93 -5.60 11.16
N LEU A 10 -15.66 -5.49 10.06
CA LEU A 10 -15.46 -6.26 8.83
C LEU A 10 -14.92 -5.34 7.73
N PRO A 11 -14.00 -5.81 6.87
CA PRO A 11 -13.53 -5.01 5.74
C PRO A 11 -14.65 -4.59 4.81
N GLN A 12 -14.54 -3.35 4.31
CA GLN A 12 -15.38 -2.79 3.26
C GLN A 12 -14.61 -2.82 1.94
N VAL A 13 -15.08 -3.61 1.00
CA VAL A 13 -14.39 -3.82 -0.28
C VAL A 13 -15.32 -3.43 -1.41
N SER A 14 -14.85 -2.55 -2.30
CA SER A 14 -15.60 -2.21 -3.51
C SER A 14 -15.88 -3.46 -4.35
N PRO A 15 -17.11 -3.62 -4.91
CA PRO A 15 -17.41 -4.70 -5.84
C PRO A 15 -16.57 -4.65 -7.13
N LYS A 16 -15.95 -3.50 -7.42
CA LYS A 16 -15.03 -3.33 -8.55
C LYS A 16 -13.57 -3.64 -8.21
N ALA A 17 -13.24 -3.96 -6.98
CA ALA A 17 -11.91 -4.41 -6.61
C ALA A 17 -11.74 -5.92 -6.86
N TYR A 18 -10.50 -6.36 -7.06
CA TYR A 18 -10.16 -7.78 -7.07
C TYR A 18 -9.32 -8.12 -5.83
N ILE A 19 -9.77 -9.13 -5.12
CA ILE A 19 -9.05 -9.69 -3.97
C ILE A 19 -8.76 -11.15 -4.29
N ASP A 20 -7.46 -11.50 -4.30
CA ASP A 20 -7.05 -12.89 -4.48
C ASP A 20 -7.64 -13.78 -3.36
N PRO A 21 -8.13 -14.98 -3.65
CA PRO A 21 -8.71 -15.90 -2.65
C PRO A 21 -7.76 -16.23 -1.49
N THR A 22 -6.43 -16.19 -1.71
CA THR A 22 -5.41 -16.45 -0.69
C THR A 22 -5.08 -15.25 0.18
N ALA A 23 -5.48 -14.04 -0.22
CA ALA A 23 -5.25 -12.83 0.55
C ALA A 23 -6.07 -12.80 1.85
N ILE A 24 -5.51 -12.21 2.91
CA ILE A 24 -6.16 -12.03 4.21
C ILE A 24 -6.40 -10.54 4.45
N ILE A 25 -7.66 -10.15 4.61
CA ILE A 25 -8.03 -8.78 4.95
C ILE A 25 -8.85 -8.82 6.24
N CYS A 26 -8.40 -8.13 7.25
CA CYS A 26 -8.95 -8.22 8.61
C CYS A 26 -9.25 -6.85 9.21
N GLY A 27 -10.45 -6.69 9.74
CA GLY A 27 -10.81 -5.54 10.54
C GLY A 27 -11.25 -4.31 9.75
N ARG A 28 -10.94 -3.11 10.26
CA ARG A 28 -11.40 -1.83 9.70
C ARG A 28 -10.56 -1.42 8.48
N VAL A 29 -10.70 -2.17 7.39
CA VAL A 29 -10.03 -1.93 6.11
C VAL A 29 -11.05 -1.48 5.08
N ILE A 30 -10.71 -0.44 4.31
CA ILE A 30 -11.52 0.10 3.21
C ILE A 30 -10.71 -0.05 1.93
N ILE A 31 -11.27 -0.74 0.95
CA ILE A 31 -10.65 -0.97 -0.37
C ILE A 31 -11.57 -0.38 -1.43
N GLU A 32 -11.05 0.59 -2.16
CA GLU A 32 -11.81 1.35 -3.16
C GLU A 32 -11.87 0.65 -4.53
N ASP A 33 -12.41 1.37 -5.53
CA ASP A 33 -12.65 0.86 -6.88
C ASP A 33 -11.33 0.49 -7.60
N PHE A 34 -11.38 -0.61 -8.37
CA PHE A 34 -10.28 -1.07 -9.22
C PHE A 34 -8.95 -1.35 -8.50
N VAL A 35 -9.01 -1.56 -7.19
CA VAL A 35 -7.83 -2.01 -6.44
C VAL A 35 -7.57 -3.49 -6.71
N TYR A 36 -6.31 -3.83 -7.00
CA TYR A 36 -5.82 -5.21 -7.06
C TYR A 36 -5.19 -5.61 -5.73
N VAL A 37 -5.61 -6.73 -5.15
CA VAL A 37 -4.92 -7.35 -4.01
C VAL A 37 -4.50 -8.76 -4.40
N GLY A 38 -3.19 -8.97 -4.50
CA GLY A 38 -2.55 -10.18 -4.98
C GLY A 38 -2.48 -11.32 -3.96
N PRO A 39 -1.98 -12.48 -4.42
CA PRO A 39 -1.84 -13.69 -3.61
C PRO A 39 -1.03 -13.45 -2.32
N TYR A 40 -1.51 -14.05 -1.22
CA TYR A 40 -0.86 -14.03 0.09
C TYR A 40 -0.65 -12.63 0.70
N ALA A 41 -1.26 -11.58 0.15
CA ALA A 41 -1.24 -10.27 0.79
C ALA A 41 -2.01 -10.31 2.12
N VAL A 42 -1.49 -9.61 3.12
CA VAL A 42 -2.09 -9.52 4.46
C VAL A 42 -2.32 -8.05 4.81
N ILE A 43 -3.58 -7.65 4.96
CA ILE A 43 -3.97 -6.29 5.36
C ILE A 43 -4.77 -6.40 6.65
N ARG A 44 -4.20 -5.92 7.78
CA ARG A 44 -4.82 -6.06 9.09
C ARG A 44 -4.95 -4.73 9.83
N ALA A 45 -6.18 -4.37 10.15
CA ALA A 45 -6.57 -3.27 11.02
C ALA A 45 -7.30 -3.86 12.25
N ASP A 46 -6.53 -4.40 13.19
CA ASP A 46 -7.03 -5.22 14.31
C ASP A 46 -6.48 -4.88 15.69
N GLU A 47 -5.57 -3.89 15.80
CA GLU A 47 -5.08 -3.40 17.08
C GLU A 47 -5.84 -2.14 17.51
N LEU A 48 -6.56 -2.26 18.61
CA LEU A 48 -7.32 -1.15 19.18
C LEU A 48 -6.47 -0.33 20.15
N ASN A 49 -6.77 0.96 20.26
CA ASN A 49 -6.21 1.81 21.30
C ASN A 49 -6.85 1.51 22.67
N ALA A 50 -6.37 2.17 23.71
CA ALA A 50 -6.89 1.99 25.07
C ALA A 50 -8.39 2.34 25.25
N ALA A 51 -8.96 3.13 24.32
CA ALA A 51 -10.38 3.46 24.29
C ALA A 51 -11.22 2.40 23.53
N GLY A 52 -10.58 1.38 22.96
CA GLY A 52 -11.25 0.36 22.14
C GLY A 52 -11.53 0.82 20.70
N ASP A 53 -10.88 1.87 20.24
CA ASP A 53 -11.07 2.44 18.92
C ASP A 53 -9.81 2.29 18.05
N MET A 54 -9.96 2.46 16.74
CA MET A 54 -8.86 2.45 15.76
C MET A 54 -9.21 3.23 14.51
N ASP A 55 -8.20 3.78 13.87
CA ASP A 55 -8.33 4.34 12.54
C ASP A 55 -8.27 3.26 11.46
N PRO A 56 -8.93 3.47 10.31
CA PRO A 56 -8.93 2.49 9.23
C PRO A 56 -7.60 2.39 8.50
N ILE A 57 -7.41 1.23 7.84
CA ILE A 57 -6.51 1.12 6.70
C ILE A 57 -7.32 1.43 5.43
N ILE A 58 -6.90 2.41 4.65
CA ILE A 58 -7.60 2.83 3.42
C ILE A 58 -6.68 2.61 2.22
N ILE A 59 -7.18 1.91 1.20
CA ILE A 59 -6.50 1.69 -0.08
C ILE A 59 -7.28 2.42 -1.17
N GLY A 60 -6.69 3.48 -1.71
CA GLY A 60 -7.27 4.34 -2.73
C GLY A 60 -7.41 3.67 -4.10
N SER A 61 -8.33 4.17 -4.89
CA SER A 61 -8.74 3.60 -6.17
C SER A 61 -7.59 3.39 -7.16
N HIS A 62 -7.66 2.33 -7.96
CA HIS A 62 -6.66 1.97 -8.99
C HIS A 62 -5.25 1.65 -8.43
N SER A 63 -5.13 1.47 -7.12
CA SER A 63 -3.88 1.06 -6.48
C SER A 63 -3.74 -0.46 -6.47
N ASN A 64 -2.53 -0.94 -6.24
CA ASN A 64 -2.29 -2.38 -6.17
C ASN A 64 -1.43 -2.75 -4.96
N ILE A 65 -1.84 -3.82 -4.32
CA ILE A 65 -1.17 -4.47 -3.19
C ILE A 65 -0.75 -5.83 -3.68
N GLN A 66 0.51 -5.97 -4.06
CA GLN A 66 0.99 -7.16 -4.77
C GLN A 66 1.27 -8.33 -3.81
N ASP A 67 1.77 -9.43 -4.39
CA ASP A 67 1.89 -10.71 -3.71
C ASP A 67 2.74 -10.63 -2.44
N GLY A 68 2.20 -11.18 -1.35
CA GLY A 68 2.89 -11.27 -0.08
C GLY A 68 3.14 -9.94 0.65
N VAL A 69 2.55 -8.84 0.20
CA VAL A 69 2.62 -7.55 0.90
C VAL A 69 1.96 -7.66 2.27
N VAL A 70 2.56 -7.04 3.28
CA VAL A 70 1.97 -6.93 4.61
C VAL A 70 1.69 -5.47 4.93
N ILE A 71 0.43 -5.15 5.19
CA ILE A 71 0.00 -3.85 5.68
C ILE A 71 -0.63 -4.05 7.06
N HIS A 72 -0.05 -3.39 8.06
CA HIS A 72 -0.54 -3.47 9.43
C HIS A 72 -0.51 -2.10 10.08
N SER A 73 -1.46 -1.85 10.94
CA SER A 73 -1.50 -0.62 11.73
C SER A 73 -1.34 -0.94 13.20
N LYS A 74 -0.44 -0.26 13.89
CA LYS A 74 -0.35 -0.36 15.34
C LYS A 74 -1.59 0.24 16.01
N SER A 75 -1.76 -0.07 17.28
CA SER A 75 -2.87 0.37 18.14
C SER A 75 -3.31 1.83 17.89
N GLY A 76 -4.51 2.02 17.38
CA GLY A 76 -5.15 3.31 17.13
C GLY A 76 -4.60 4.12 15.96
N ALA A 77 -3.63 3.61 15.19
CA ALA A 77 -3.03 4.36 14.10
C ALA A 77 -3.64 4.00 12.74
N ALA A 78 -3.59 4.96 11.81
CA ALA A 78 -4.04 4.78 10.42
C ALA A 78 -2.92 4.30 9.50
N VAL A 79 -3.33 3.64 8.40
CA VAL A 79 -2.55 3.57 7.16
C VAL A 79 -3.43 4.07 6.02
N THR A 80 -2.94 5.03 5.25
CA THR A 80 -3.64 5.51 4.06
C THR A 80 -2.73 5.36 2.85
N ILE A 81 -3.23 4.71 1.81
CA ILE A 81 -2.58 4.60 0.51
C ILE A 81 -3.47 5.29 -0.50
N GLY A 82 -2.93 6.30 -1.17
CA GLY A 82 -3.61 7.08 -2.18
C GLY A 82 -3.90 6.30 -3.46
N SER A 83 -4.47 6.98 -4.45
CA SER A 83 -4.87 6.37 -5.72
C SER A 83 -3.67 6.15 -6.66
N PHE A 84 -3.79 5.16 -7.54
CA PHE A 84 -2.75 4.81 -8.54
C PHE A 84 -1.39 4.47 -7.94
N SER A 85 -1.34 4.05 -6.67
CA SER A 85 -0.12 3.71 -5.96
C SER A 85 0.12 2.20 -5.97
N SER A 86 1.38 1.80 -6.10
CA SER A 86 1.80 0.40 -6.17
C SER A 86 2.62 0.02 -4.95
N ILE A 87 2.15 -0.96 -4.19
CA ILE A 87 2.91 -1.59 -3.12
C ILE A 87 3.35 -2.95 -3.64
N ALA A 88 4.61 -3.04 -4.05
CA ALA A 88 5.12 -4.19 -4.78
C ALA A 88 5.49 -5.37 -3.87
N HIS A 89 5.70 -6.52 -4.50
CA HIS A 89 5.82 -7.82 -3.85
C HIS A 89 6.63 -7.82 -2.56
N ARG A 90 6.04 -8.36 -1.50
CA ARG A 90 6.63 -8.53 -0.16
C ARG A 90 7.07 -7.23 0.54
N ALA A 91 6.62 -6.06 0.09
CA ALA A 91 6.83 -4.85 0.85
C ALA A 91 6.02 -4.88 2.16
N ILE A 92 6.52 -4.17 3.17
CA ILE A 92 5.86 -4.02 4.48
C ILE A 92 5.53 -2.56 4.69
N VAL A 93 4.27 -2.28 5.00
CA VAL A 93 3.80 -0.95 5.41
C VAL A 93 3.21 -1.06 6.81
N HIS A 94 3.85 -0.43 7.78
CA HIS A 94 3.39 -0.47 9.16
C HIS A 94 3.06 0.93 9.67
N GLY A 95 1.81 1.14 10.04
CA GLY A 95 1.29 2.43 10.50
C GLY A 95 1.83 2.93 11.86
N PRO A 96 1.72 4.25 12.12
CA PRO A 96 1.05 5.22 11.25
C PRO A 96 1.82 5.47 9.95
N CYS A 97 1.12 5.39 8.82
CA CYS A 97 1.78 5.58 7.53
C CYS A 97 0.81 6.24 6.54
N ARG A 98 1.29 7.27 5.85
CA ARG A 98 0.55 7.89 4.76
C ARG A 98 1.36 7.79 3.48
N ILE A 99 0.79 7.21 2.46
CA ILE A 99 1.33 7.12 1.11
C ILE A 99 0.37 7.88 0.21
N ASP A 100 0.82 8.93 -0.44
CA ASP A 100 -0.01 9.75 -1.30
C ASP A 100 -0.23 9.09 -2.68
N ASP A 101 -0.75 9.83 -3.67
CA ASP A 101 -1.10 9.29 -4.98
C ASP A 101 0.14 9.00 -5.85
N ARG A 102 0.01 8.03 -6.78
CA ARG A 102 1.03 7.68 -7.79
C ARG A 102 2.40 7.35 -7.21
N VAL A 103 2.42 6.73 -6.04
CA VAL A 103 3.65 6.29 -5.37
C VAL A 103 3.97 4.86 -5.77
N PHE A 104 5.25 4.57 -6.02
CA PHE A 104 5.74 3.21 -6.20
C PHE A 104 6.63 2.80 -5.01
N ILE A 105 6.23 1.73 -4.31
CA ILE A 105 7.02 1.10 -3.25
C ILE A 105 7.52 -0.24 -3.76
N GLY A 106 8.84 -0.34 -3.92
CA GLY A 106 9.53 -1.49 -4.51
C GLY A 106 9.57 -2.73 -3.62
N PHE A 107 9.97 -3.84 -4.24
CA PHE A 107 9.99 -5.18 -3.63
C PHE A 107 10.75 -5.22 -2.32
N ASN A 108 10.21 -5.91 -1.31
CA ASN A 108 10.80 -6.11 0.02
C ASN A 108 11.15 -4.82 0.78
N SER A 109 10.64 -3.65 0.37
CA SER A 109 10.88 -2.40 1.10
C SER A 109 10.05 -2.35 2.36
N VAL A 110 10.53 -1.63 3.38
CA VAL A 110 9.87 -1.48 4.67
C VAL A 110 9.58 0.00 4.92
N LEU A 111 8.32 0.31 5.16
CA LEU A 111 7.85 1.63 5.52
C LEU A 111 7.27 1.59 6.93
N PHE A 112 7.78 2.43 7.81
CA PHE A 112 7.33 2.52 9.19
C PHE A 112 7.23 3.98 9.63
N ASN A 113 6.08 4.37 10.21
CA ASN A 113 5.86 5.70 10.79
C ASN A 113 6.28 6.85 9.85
N CYS A 114 5.83 6.84 8.60
CA CYS A 114 6.30 7.77 7.58
C CYS A 114 5.17 8.36 6.74
N HIS A 115 5.50 9.46 6.04
CA HIS A 115 4.65 10.01 4.99
C HIS A 115 5.45 10.05 3.68
N ILE A 116 4.88 9.48 2.63
CA ILE A 116 5.47 9.42 1.29
C ILE A 116 4.66 10.33 0.38
N GLY A 117 5.26 11.42 -0.09
CA GLY A 117 4.61 12.39 -0.97
C GLY A 117 4.29 11.81 -2.35
N SER A 118 3.34 12.44 -3.04
CA SER A 118 2.85 12.00 -4.36
C SER A 118 3.98 11.83 -5.37
N GLY A 119 3.87 10.83 -6.22
CA GLY A 119 4.83 10.58 -7.31
C GLY A 119 6.19 10.07 -6.86
N CYS A 120 6.41 9.79 -5.57
CA CYS A 120 7.65 9.20 -5.08
C CYS A 120 7.85 7.79 -5.62
N VAL A 121 9.11 7.44 -5.85
CA VAL A 121 9.54 6.08 -6.19
C VAL A 121 10.54 5.60 -5.15
N VAL A 122 10.14 4.65 -4.33
CA VAL A 122 11.03 3.94 -3.40
C VAL A 122 11.40 2.62 -4.06
N ARG A 123 12.70 2.40 -4.35
CA ARG A 123 13.16 1.18 -5.02
C ARG A 123 13.24 0.01 -4.05
N TYR A 124 13.86 -1.08 -4.48
CA TYR A 124 13.82 -2.39 -3.84
C TYR A 124 14.67 -2.48 -2.56
N ASN A 125 14.19 -3.21 -1.56
CA ASN A 125 14.89 -3.45 -0.29
C ASN A 125 15.26 -2.15 0.46
N ALA A 126 14.54 -1.06 0.22
CA ALA A 126 14.74 0.20 0.92
C ALA A 126 13.99 0.20 2.27
N VAL A 127 14.48 0.97 3.23
CA VAL A 127 13.84 1.19 4.52
C VAL A 127 13.55 2.68 4.69
N VAL A 128 12.29 3.04 4.91
CA VAL A 128 11.86 4.42 5.20
C VAL A 128 11.21 4.43 6.58
N ASP A 129 11.83 5.10 7.54
CA ASP A 129 11.44 5.07 8.94
C ASP A 129 11.43 6.46 9.57
N GLY A 130 10.28 6.89 10.12
CA GLY A 130 10.14 8.10 10.90
C GLY A 130 10.35 9.40 10.13
N VAL A 131 10.09 9.43 8.82
CA VAL A 131 10.39 10.57 7.95
C VAL A 131 9.25 10.90 6.99
N THR A 132 9.16 12.16 6.57
CA THR A 132 8.29 12.62 5.49
C THR A 132 9.13 12.84 4.22
N LEU A 133 8.87 12.06 3.17
CA LEU A 133 9.45 12.28 1.84
C LEU A 133 8.63 13.33 1.09
N PRO A 134 9.24 14.39 0.55
CA PRO A 134 8.56 15.31 -0.34
C PRO A 134 8.12 14.64 -1.64
N GLU A 135 7.25 15.29 -2.40
CA GLU A 135 6.76 14.78 -3.68
C GLU A 135 7.89 14.52 -4.69
N ASN A 136 7.68 13.52 -5.54
CA ASN A 136 8.56 13.15 -6.66
C ASN A 136 10.00 12.79 -6.26
N LEU A 137 10.24 12.38 -5.03
CA LEU A 137 11.56 11.96 -4.57
C LEU A 137 11.84 10.50 -4.97
N TYR A 138 13.04 10.25 -5.49
CA TYR A 138 13.50 8.91 -5.85
C TYR A 138 14.46 8.36 -4.78
N ILE A 139 14.08 7.26 -4.15
CA ILE A 139 14.90 6.54 -3.17
C ILE A 139 15.51 5.30 -3.85
N PRO A 140 16.85 5.21 -3.96
CA PRO A 140 17.52 4.06 -4.58
C PRO A 140 17.26 2.75 -3.85
N SER A 141 17.58 1.63 -4.51
CA SER A 141 17.51 0.30 -3.88
C SER A 141 18.50 0.19 -2.72
N THR A 142 18.11 -0.55 -1.68
CA THR A 142 18.90 -0.84 -0.48
C THR A 142 19.20 0.37 0.42
N GLU A 143 18.57 1.49 0.14
CA GLU A 143 18.76 2.74 0.90
C GLU A 143 17.98 2.70 2.23
N ARG A 144 18.57 3.27 3.28
CA ARG A 144 17.88 3.56 4.53
C ARG A 144 17.66 5.05 4.66
N VAL A 145 16.41 5.46 4.76
CA VAL A 145 16.00 6.87 4.92
C VAL A 145 15.26 7.01 6.25
N GLY A 146 15.76 7.87 7.12
CA GLY A 146 15.19 8.13 8.45
C GLY A 146 15.21 9.61 8.78
N ALA A 147 14.86 9.94 10.03
CA ALA A 147 14.79 11.33 10.50
C ALA A 147 16.14 12.07 10.44
N ASP A 148 17.24 11.36 10.40
CA ASP A 148 18.62 11.85 10.31
C ASP A 148 19.14 11.98 8.86
N SER A 149 18.34 11.61 7.86
CA SER A 149 18.74 11.64 6.46
C SER A 149 18.60 13.03 5.86
N ASP A 150 19.60 13.45 5.09
CA ASP A 150 19.53 14.67 4.27
C ASP A 150 18.79 14.35 2.95
N LEU A 151 17.53 14.71 2.89
CA LEU A 151 16.67 14.42 1.73
C LEU A 151 17.08 15.19 0.46
N SER A 152 17.89 16.25 0.58
CA SER A 152 18.38 17.00 -0.58
C SER A 152 19.39 16.23 -1.43
N LEU A 153 19.96 15.15 -0.90
CA LEU A 153 20.91 14.29 -1.59
C LEU A 153 20.23 13.27 -2.53
N TYR A 154 18.92 13.08 -2.41
CA TYR A 154 18.19 12.13 -3.26
C TYR A 154 17.68 12.83 -4.52
N PRO A 155 17.81 12.17 -5.69
CA PRO A 155 17.34 12.73 -6.95
C PRO A 155 15.81 12.80 -7.02
N GLN A 156 15.32 13.65 -7.89
CA GLN A 156 13.92 13.62 -8.31
C GLN A 156 13.66 12.40 -9.20
N VAL A 157 12.41 11.92 -9.19
CA VAL A 157 11.96 10.85 -10.07
C VAL A 157 12.17 11.26 -11.52
N ASP A 158 12.93 10.48 -12.27
CA ASP A 158 13.13 10.70 -13.69
C ASP A 158 11.98 10.13 -14.54
N ARG A 159 11.99 10.44 -15.83
CA ARG A 159 10.96 10.01 -16.76
C ARG A 159 10.82 8.48 -16.86
N ASN A 160 11.93 7.75 -16.76
CA ASN A 160 11.90 6.29 -16.89
C ASN A 160 11.27 5.65 -15.65
N ALA A 161 11.63 6.16 -14.46
CA ALA A 161 11.05 5.68 -13.20
C ALA A 161 9.56 6.01 -13.09
N LEU A 162 9.15 7.20 -13.56
CA LEU A 162 7.74 7.59 -13.63
C LEU A 162 6.96 6.67 -14.58
N GLN A 163 7.43 6.49 -15.80
CA GLN A 163 6.81 5.62 -16.79
C GLN A 163 6.66 4.19 -16.28
N PHE A 164 7.71 3.63 -15.68
CA PHE A 164 7.65 2.30 -15.05
C PHE A 164 6.56 2.21 -13.99
N SER A 165 6.45 3.21 -13.10
CA SER A 165 5.44 3.25 -12.05
C SER A 165 4.02 3.27 -12.63
N GLU A 166 3.78 4.09 -13.66
CA GLU A 166 2.50 4.19 -14.36
C GLU A 166 2.13 2.88 -15.07
N GLU A 167 3.09 2.24 -15.75
CA GLU A 167 2.88 0.95 -16.42
C GLU A 167 2.51 -0.15 -15.42
N VAL A 168 3.17 -0.20 -14.26
CA VAL A 168 2.81 -1.16 -13.20
C VAL A 168 1.38 -0.92 -12.70
N ALA A 169 1.01 0.31 -12.43
CA ALA A 169 -0.34 0.64 -11.98
C ALA A 169 -1.39 0.25 -13.03
N ALA A 170 -1.17 0.61 -14.30
CA ALA A 170 -2.07 0.28 -15.40
C ALA A 170 -2.23 -1.24 -15.60
N THR A 171 -1.13 -2.00 -15.58
CA THR A 171 -1.14 -3.46 -15.71
C THR A 171 -1.99 -4.11 -14.62
N ASN A 172 -1.89 -3.65 -13.38
CA ASN A 172 -2.67 -4.20 -12.27
C ASN A 172 -4.17 -3.86 -12.39
N VAL A 173 -4.53 -2.72 -12.95
CA VAL A 173 -5.94 -2.41 -13.27
C VAL A 173 -6.48 -3.35 -14.35
N GLU A 174 -5.69 -3.68 -15.37
CA GLU A 174 -6.09 -4.67 -16.39
C GLU A 174 -6.24 -6.07 -15.77
N LEU A 175 -5.38 -6.46 -14.81
CA LEU A 175 -5.57 -7.71 -14.06
C LEU A 175 -6.90 -7.72 -13.29
N VAL A 176 -7.29 -6.62 -12.65
CA VAL A 176 -8.60 -6.51 -11.99
C VAL A 176 -9.72 -6.78 -12.98
N ARG A 177 -9.70 -6.14 -14.14
CA ARG A 177 -10.71 -6.33 -15.20
C ARG A 177 -10.76 -7.76 -15.70
N GLY A 178 -9.59 -8.35 -15.96
CA GLY A 178 -9.48 -9.73 -16.42
C GLY A 178 -10.07 -10.73 -15.42
N TYR A 179 -9.69 -10.65 -14.16
CA TYR A 179 -10.22 -11.53 -13.11
C TYR A 179 -11.71 -11.32 -12.84
N GLN A 180 -12.20 -10.08 -12.96
CA GLN A 180 -13.64 -9.82 -12.85
C GLN A 180 -14.44 -10.43 -14.00
N ALA A 181 -13.92 -10.39 -15.22
CA ALA A 181 -14.56 -11.03 -16.36
C ALA A 181 -14.71 -12.56 -16.13
N LEU A 182 -13.64 -13.23 -15.67
CA LEU A 182 -13.67 -14.66 -15.34
C LEU A 182 -14.71 -15.02 -14.26
N ARG A 183 -14.94 -14.15 -13.27
CA ARG A 183 -15.96 -14.40 -12.23
C ARG A 183 -17.38 -14.39 -12.76
N ASN A 184 -17.64 -13.70 -13.86
CA ASN A 184 -18.98 -13.58 -14.47
C ASN A 184 -19.26 -14.73 -15.45
N GLU A 185 -18.29 -15.61 -15.72
CA GLU A 185 -18.42 -16.77 -16.60
C GLU A 185 -18.86 -18.05 -15.85
N PHE A 186 -18.89 -18.03 -14.52
CA PHE A 186 -19.30 -19.12 -13.61
C PHE A 186 -20.43 -18.67 -12.67
#